data_166b48572ca07c27c5bc570dc68cb197
#
_entry.id   166b48572ca07c27c5bc570dc68cb197
#
_cell.length_a   1.000
_cell.length_b   1.000
_cell.length_c   1.000
_cell.angle_alpha   90.00
_cell.angle_beta   90.00
_cell.angle_gamma   90.00
#
_symmetry.space_group_name_H-M   'P 1'
#
loop_
_entity.id
_entity.type
_entity.pdbx_description
1 polymer ?
#
loop_
_entity_poly.entity_id
_entity_poly.type
_entity_poly.pdbx_seq_one_letter_code
_entity_poly.pdbx_strand_id
1 'polypeptide(L)'
;MACLLCHKFFSIHYLFVSNLCKPLEYDKLEMQMWELLDQLPDTGVEKDFYKVTDSNGKEYLSIRLKLRDILYFEYIKRSRKVLIALSDITYEYDCIFEKLVEELQPYDFVVNCRGNLVNLRHIEKIKGFTIYLDNGKELQIAQKRSSDFREEVNKFLQKNS
;
A
#
# COMPACT_ATOMS: atom_id res chain seq x y z
N MET A 1 -20.55 8.27 -1.28
CA MET A 1 -19.86 7.57 -0.16
C MET A 1 -18.84 8.43 0.59
N ALA A 2 -18.23 9.42 -0.02
CA ALA A 2 -17.43 10.43 0.69
C ALA A 2 -18.22 11.24 1.73
N CYS A 3 -19.54 11.39 1.54
CA CYS A 3 -20.42 12.14 2.43
C CYS A 3 -20.61 11.57 3.84
N LEU A 4 -20.54 10.24 4.03
CA LEU A 4 -20.72 9.62 5.36
C LEU A 4 -19.50 9.80 6.26
N LEU A 5 -18.30 9.79 5.69
CA LEU A 5 -17.07 10.08 6.43
C LEU A 5 -16.96 11.58 6.77
N CYS A 6 -17.33 12.46 5.84
CA CYS A 6 -17.41 13.90 6.10
C CYS A 6 -18.47 14.22 7.16
N HIS A 7 -19.60 13.54 7.17
CA HIS A 7 -20.66 13.82 8.14
C HIS A 7 -20.28 13.36 9.57
N LYS A 8 -19.59 12.23 9.71
CA LYS A 8 -19.04 11.79 11.00
C LYS A 8 -17.90 12.69 11.47
N PHE A 9 -17.05 13.13 10.56
CA PHE A 9 -15.96 14.05 10.87
C PHE A 9 -16.49 15.42 11.30
N PHE A 10 -17.52 15.91 10.64
CA PHE A 10 -18.18 17.18 10.97
C PHE A 10 -18.94 17.11 12.29
N SER A 11 -19.59 16.00 12.59
CA SER A 11 -20.30 15.77 13.87
C SER A 11 -19.33 15.69 15.06
N ILE A 12 -18.18 15.03 14.89
CA ILE A 12 -17.12 14.96 15.91
C ILE A 12 -16.50 16.34 16.12
N HIS A 13 -16.28 17.11 15.05
CA HIS A 13 -15.75 18.46 15.13
C HIS A 13 -16.74 19.44 15.80
N TYR A 14 -18.03 19.27 15.57
CA TYR A 14 -19.06 20.09 16.21
C TYR A 14 -19.22 19.80 17.71
N LEU A 15 -19.21 18.53 18.10
CA LEU A 15 -19.16 18.10 19.51
C LEU A 15 -17.88 18.59 20.20
N PHE A 16 -16.79 18.63 19.47
CA PHE A 16 -15.49 19.10 19.93
C PHE A 16 -15.51 20.59 20.25
N VAL A 17 -16.06 21.44 19.34
CA VAL A 17 -16.12 22.90 19.50
C VAL A 17 -17.07 23.31 20.62
N SER A 18 -18.13 22.55 20.86
CA SER A 18 -19.13 22.88 21.90
C SER A 18 -18.70 22.55 23.35
N ASN A 19 -17.68 21.69 23.52
CA ASN A 19 -17.18 21.28 24.84
C ASN A 19 -15.79 21.85 25.21
N LEU A 20 -15.25 22.78 24.41
CA LEU A 20 -13.92 23.37 24.56
C LEU A 20 -13.88 24.44 25.66
N CYS A 21 -13.79 24.02 26.90
CA CYS A 21 -13.43 24.93 28.00
C CYS A 21 -12.06 24.71 28.62
N LYS A 22 -11.24 23.67 28.20
CA LYS A 22 -9.93 23.42 28.80
C LYS A 22 -8.93 22.84 27.80
N PRO A 23 -7.71 23.43 27.65
CA PRO A 23 -6.68 22.95 26.72
C PRO A 23 -6.08 21.56 27.03
N LEU A 24 -6.23 21.06 28.27
CA LEU A 24 -5.74 19.73 28.71
C LEU A 24 -6.55 18.54 28.21
N GLU A 25 -7.76 18.78 27.70
CA GLU A 25 -8.63 17.71 27.13
C GLU A 25 -8.41 17.54 25.62
N TYR A 26 -7.70 18.46 24.99
CA TYR A 26 -7.43 18.45 23.56
C TYR A 26 -6.59 17.24 23.14
N ASP A 27 -5.47 17.01 23.80
CA ASP A 27 -4.56 15.89 23.54
C ASP A 27 -5.24 14.53 23.77
N LYS A 28 -6.09 14.46 24.79
CA LYS A 28 -6.83 13.25 25.14
C LYS A 28 -7.94 12.92 24.12
N LEU A 29 -8.60 13.95 23.60
CA LEU A 29 -9.60 13.82 22.53
C LEU A 29 -8.96 13.49 21.19
N GLU A 30 -7.80 14.04 20.91
CA GLU A 30 -7.02 13.72 19.71
C GLU A 30 -6.55 12.26 19.74
N MET A 31 -6.02 11.78 20.84
CA MET A 31 -5.71 10.35 21.04
C MET A 31 -6.91 9.44 20.86
N GLN A 32 -8.04 9.78 21.45
CA GLN A 32 -9.28 9.01 21.30
C GLN A 32 -9.82 9.01 19.87
N MET A 33 -9.64 10.12 19.14
CA MET A 33 -10.01 10.22 17.73
C MET A 33 -9.11 9.32 16.86
N TRP A 34 -7.82 9.25 17.13
CA TRP A 34 -6.89 8.35 16.45
C TRP A 34 -7.20 6.88 16.72
N GLU A 35 -7.53 6.52 17.97
CA GLU A 35 -7.98 5.16 18.31
C GLU A 35 -9.28 4.78 17.60
N LEU A 36 -10.22 5.72 17.45
CA LEU A 36 -11.47 5.49 16.73
C LEU A 36 -11.26 5.37 15.22
N LEU A 37 -10.32 6.13 14.64
CA LEU A 37 -9.96 6.04 13.22
C LEU A 37 -9.28 4.71 12.90
N ASP A 38 -8.47 4.19 13.83
CA ASP A 38 -7.83 2.87 13.71
C ASP A 38 -8.82 1.70 13.77
N GLN A 39 -9.98 1.91 14.43
CA GLN A 39 -11.07 0.92 14.52
C GLN A 39 -12.05 0.98 13.32
N LEU A 40 -11.96 2.01 12.46
CA LEU A 40 -12.75 2.03 11.23
C LEU A 40 -12.30 0.88 10.33
N PRO A 41 -13.25 0.12 9.73
CA PRO A 41 -12.89 -0.89 8.78
C PRO A 41 -12.09 -0.22 7.68
N ASP A 42 -10.82 -0.64 7.55
CA ASP A 42 -9.95 -0.18 6.50
C ASP A 42 -10.53 -0.66 5.15
N THR A 43 -11.31 0.19 4.54
CA THR A 43 -11.82 0.02 3.17
C THR A 43 -10.68 0.28 2.18
N GLY A 44 -9.57 -0.48 2.34
CA GLY A 44 -8.40 -0.32 1.49
C GLY A 44 -8.81 -0.29 0.01
N VAL A 45 -8.11 0.52 -0.77
CA VAL A 45 -8.35 0.62 -2.21
C VAL A 45 -8.27 -0.76 -2.85
N GLU A 46 -9.34 -1.16 -3.53
CA GLU A 46 -9.44 -2.42 -4.24
C GLU A 46 -9.19 -2.21 -5.73
N LYS A 47 -8.58 -3.20 -6.35
CA LYS A 47 -8.33 -3.23 -7.80
C LYS A 47 -8.74 -4.57 -8.38
N ASP A 48 -9.42 -4.52 -9.53
CA ASP A 48 -9.75 -5.70 -10.32
C ASP A 48 -8.62 -6.06 -11.28
N PHE A 49 -8.22 -7.32 -11.27
CA PHE A 49 -7.25 -7.91 -12.19
C PHE A 49 -7.97 -8.94 -13.07
N TYR A 50 -7.73 -8.91 -14.36
CA TYR A 50 -8.43 -9.74 -15.34
C TYR A 50 -7.51 -10.80 -15.95
N LYS A 51 -8.08 -11.95 -16.30
CA LYS A 51 -7.37 -13.09 -16.91
C LYS A 51 -6.15 -13.50 -16.10
N VAL A 52 -6.39 -13.84 -14.86
CA VAL A 52 -5.36 -14.10 -13.83
C VAL A 52 -5.18 -15.60 -13.67
N THR A 53 -3.94 -16.06 -13.57
CA THR A 53 -3.59 -17.44 -13.26
C THR A 53 -2.89 -17.50 -11.89
N ASP A 54 -3.34 -18.36 -10.99
CA ASP A 54 -2.69 -18.54 -9.70
C ASP A 54 -1.45 -19.45 -9.78
N SER A 55 -0.71 -19.55 -8.67
CA SER A 55 0.48 -20.40 -8.55
C SER A 55 0.22 -21.91 -8.76
N ASN A 56 -1.04 -22.34 -8.69
CA ASN A 56 -1.47 -23.72 -8.94
C ASN A 56 -1.91 -23.95 -10.39
N GLY A 57 -1.85 -22.94 -11.24
CA GLY A 57 -2.25 -22.99 -12.63
C GLY A 57 -3.77 -22.83 -12.86
N LYS A 58 -4.52 -22.44 -11.83
CA LYS A 58 -5.96 -22.18 -11.95
C LYS A 58 -6.20 -20.79 -12.53
N GLU A 59 -7.02 -20.73 -13.55
CA GLU A 59 -7.38 -19.50 -14.24
C GLU A 59 -8.66 -18.87 -13.67
N TYR A 60 -8.64 -17.56 -13.56
CA TYR A 60 -9.75 -16.73 -13.12
C TYR A 60 -10.02 -15.65 -14.17
N LEU A 61 -11.30 -15.42 -14.49
CA LEU A 61 -11.70 -14.36 -15.41
C LEU A 61 -11.36 -12.97 -14.81
N SER A 62 -11.63 -12.81 -13.52
CA SER A 62 -11.22 -11.63 -12.75
C SER A 62 -11.08 -11.98 -11.27
N ILE A 63 -10.17 -11.26 -10.59
CA ILE A 63 -10.03 -11.28 -9.14
C ILE A 63 -10.00 -9.84 -8.64
N ARG A 64 -10.55 -9.61 -7.45
CA ARG A 64 -10.48 -8.32 -6.76
C ARG A 64 -9.55 -8.43 -5.57
N LEU A 65 -8.53 -7.60 -5.52
CA LEU A 65 -7.54 -7.56 -4.45
C LEU A 65 -7.48 -6.18 -3.82
N LYS A 66 -7.29 -6.13 -2.52
CA LYS A 66 -6.93 -4.89 -1.82
C LYS A 66 -5.47 -4.58 -2.09
N LEU A 67 -5.15 -3.37 -2.53
CA LEU A 67 -3.78 -2.98 -2.83
C LEU A 67 -2.85 -3.11 -1.63
N ARG A 68 -3.38 -2.90 -0.43
CA ARG A 68 -2.61 -3.05 0.82
C ARG A 68 -2.14 -4.47 1.09
N ASP A 69 -2.81 -5.50 0.55
CA ASP A 69 -2.46 -6.91 0.78
C ASP A 69 -1.40 -7.40 -0.22
N ILE A 70 -1.09 -6.59 -1.24
CA ILE A 70 -0.10 -6.89 -2.26
C ILE A 70 1.27 -6.44 -1.77
N LEU A 71 2.23 -7.38 -1.74
CA LEU A 71 3.60 -7.13 -1.32
C LEU A 71 4.43 -6.45 -2.40
N TYR A 72 4.39 -7.01 -3.61
CA TYR A 72 5.12 -6.47 -4.76
C TYR A 72 4.55 -7.01 -6.07
N PHE A 73 4.92 -6.36 -7.16
CA PHE A 73 4.72 -6.83 -8.53
C PHE A 73 6.07 -7.10 -9.19
N GLU A 74 6.15 -8.15 -9.98
CA GLU A 74 7.36 -8.51 -10.70
C GLU A 74 7.07 -8.86 -12.16
N TYR A 75 7.78 -8.21 -13.10
CA TYR A 75 7.69 -8.54 -14.51
C TYR A 75 8.51 -9.79 -14.83
N ILE A 76 7.82 -10.85 -15.26
CA ILE A 76 8.42 -12.14 -15.63
C ILE A 76 8.76 -12.11 -17.12
N LYS A 77 10.04 -11.94 -17.46
CA LYS A 77 10.50 -11.87 -18.85
C LYS A 77 10.13 -13.10 -19.70
N ARG A 78 10.12 -14.28 -19.09
CA ARG A 78 9.85 -15.54 -19.78
C ARG A 78 8.43 -15.63 -20.31
N SER A 79 7.45 -15.31 -19.46
CA SER A 79 6.02 -15.35 -19.80
C SER A 79 5.51 -14.02 -20.36
N ARG A 80 6.27 -12.92 -20.22
CA ARG A 80 5.87 -11.53 -20.50
C ARG A 80 4.66 -11.08 -19.67
N LYS A 81 4.44 -11.73 -18.54
CA LYS A 81 3.37 -11.44 -17.59
C LYS A 81 3.90 -10.70 -16.37
N VAL A 82 3.01 -10.14 -15.61
CA VAL A 82 3.32 -9.55 -14.31
C VAL A 82 2.81 -10.47 -13.21
N LEU A 83 3.69 -10.80 -12.27
CA LEU A 83 3.37 -11.52 -11.06
C LEU A 83 2.87 -10.55 -10.00
N ILE A 84 1.78 -10.89 -9.34
CA ILE A 84 1.24 -10.22 -8.15
C ILE A 84 1.58 -11.10 -6.96
N ALA A 85 2.38 -10.61 -6.02
CA ALA A 85 2.75 -11.35 -4.83
C ALA A 85 1.93 -10.89 -3.63
N LEU A 86 1.21 -11.82 -3.00
CA LEU A 86 0.60 -11.68 -1.68
C LEU A 86 1.38 -12.53 -0.67
N SER A 87 0.98 -12.53 0.59
CA SER A 87 1.67 -13.29 1.64
C SER A 87 1.69 -14.80 1.37
N ASP A 88 0.58 -15.35 0.91
CA ASP A 88 0.38 -16.80 0.80
C ASP A 88 0.25 -17.31 -0.63
N ILE A 89 -0.07 -16.44 -1.58
CA ILE A 89 -0.34 -16.82 -2.95
C ILE A 89 0.24 -15.80 -3.94
N THR A 90 0.56 -16.28 -5.14
CA THR A 90 0.95 -15.42 -6.24
C THR A 90 0.02 -15.62 -7.43
N TYR A 91 -0.18 -14.55 -8.19
CA TYR A 91 -0.96 -14.54 -9.42
C TYR A 91 -0.13 -13.99 -10.56
N GLU A 92 -0.38 -14.47 -11.76
CA GLU A 92 0.18 -13.91 -13.00
C GLU A 92 -0.93 -13.33 -13.86
N TYR A 93 -0.70 -12.19 -14.48
CA TYR A 93 -1.64 -11.58 -15.42
C TYR A 93 -0.92 -10.78 -16.51
N ASP A 94 -1.62 -10.57 -17.62
CA ASP A 94 -1.11 -9.80 -18.75
C ASP A 94 -1.34 -8.31 -18.52
N CYS A 95 -0.26 -7.54 -18.41
CA CYS A 95 -0.34 -6.08 -18.43
C CYS A 95 0.98 -5.43 -18.89
N ILE A 96 0.88 -4.18 -19.25
CA ILE A 96 2.06 -3.35 -19.53
C ILE A 96 2.59 -2.83 -18.19
N PHE A 97 3.79 -3.28 -17.80
CA PHE A 97 4.38 -2.97 -16.49
C PHE A 97 4.51 -1.46 -16.23
N GLU A 98 4.87 -0.68 -17.24
CA GLU A 98 5.03 0.77 -17.14
C GLU A 98 3.69 1.46 -16.80
N LYS A 99 2.59 1.02 -17.40
CA LYS A 99 1.24 1.52 -17.07
C LYS A 99 0.84 1.17 -15.64
N LEU A 100 1.19 -0.03 -15.20
CA LEU A 100 0.94 -0.46 -13.82
C LEU A 100 1.71 0.42 -12.83
N VAL A 101 2.96 0.76 -13.12
CA VAL A 101 3.77 1.66 -12.29
C VAL A 101 3.11 3.04 -12.16
N GLU A 102 2.68 3.63 -13.28
CA GLU A 102 1.99 4.94 -13.28
C GLU A 102 0.69 4.89 -12.48
N GLU A 103 -0.09 3.83 -12.63
CA GLU A 103 -1.37 3.66 -11.95
C GLU A 103 -1.20 3.47 -10.44
N LEU A 104 -0.16 2.77 -10.00
CA LEU A 104 0.04 2.42 -8.60
C LEU A 104 0.94 3.40 -7.82
N GLN A 105 1.55 4.35 -8.49
CA GLN A 105 2.38 5.38 -7.85
C GLN A 105 1.66 6.12 -6.69
N PRO A 106 0.37 6.48 -6.79
CA PRO A 106 -0.34 7.16 -5.70
C PRO A 106 -0.60 6.28 -4.46
N TYR A 107 -0.39 4.97 -4.57
CA TYR A 107 -0.77 3.97 -3.55
C TYR A 107 0.44 3.36 -2.83
N ASP A 108 1.49 4.14 -2.65
CA ASP A 108 2.70 3.75 -1.90
C ASP A 108 3.50 2.59 -2.54
N PHE A 109 3.37 2.40 -3.87
CA PHE A 109 4.20 1.47 -4.64
C PHE A 109 5.36 2.18 -5.31
N VAL A 110 6.56 1.63 -5.17
CA VAL A 110 7.79 2.22 -5.73
C VAL A 110 8.64 1.18 -6.45
N VAL A 111 9.22 1.58 -7.58
CA VAL A 111 10.13 0.72 -8.36
C VAL A 111 11.47 0.62 -7.64
N ASN A 112 11.81 -0.58 -7.15
CA ASN A 112 13.10 -0.86 -6.50
C ASN A 112 14.19 -1.32 -7.50
N CYS A 113 13.79 -2.04 -8.54
CA CYS A 113 14.68 -2.44 -9.64
C CYS A 113 13.89 -2.61 -10.94
N ARG A 114 14.56 -2.90 -12.04
CA ARG A 114 13.91 -3.06 -13.34
C ARG A 114 12.90 -4.21 -13.33
N GLY A 115 11.65 -3.87 -13.57
CA GLY A 115 10.55 -4.83 -13.62
C GLY A 115 10.07 -5.31 -12.24
N ASN A 116 10.39 -4.58 -11.17
CA ASN A 116 9.87 -4.88 -9.84
C ASN A 116 9.34 -3.61 -9.16
N LEU A 117 8.15 -3.70 -8.58
CA LEU A 117 7.41 -2.63 -7.95
C LEU A 117 6.99 -3.08 -6.55
N VAL A 118 7.57 -2.50 -5.50
CA VAL A 118 7.35 -2.91 -4.12
C VAL A 118 6.38 -1.99 -3.40
N ASN A 119 5.55 -2.56 -2.54
CA ASN A 119 4.67 -1.83 -1.64
C ASN A 119 5.46 -1.40 -0.40
N LEU A 120 5.57 -0.09 -0.17
CA LEU A 120 6.31 0.47 0.96
C LEU A 120 5.73 0.06 2.32
N ARG A 121 4.44 -0.26 2.38
CA ARG A 121 3.75 -0.68 3.61
C ARG A 121 4.24 -2.02 4.17
N HIS A 122 4.78 -2.88 3.32
CA HIS A 122 5.29 -4.21 3.67
C HIS A 122 6.80 -4.26 3.90
N ILE A 123 7.48 -3.13 3.85
CA ILE A 123 8.91 -3.07 4.13
C ILE A 123 9.14 -3.09 5.63
N GLU A 124 9.72 -4.17 6.14
CA GLU A 124 10.14 -4.28 7.53
C GLU A 124 11.43 -3.49 7.79
N LYS A 125 12.42 -3.66 6.91
CA LYS A 125 13.73 -2.98 7.02
C LYS A 125 14.46 -2.93 5.69
N ILE A 126 15.40 -2.01 5.57
CA ILE A 126 16.33 -1.90 4.45
C ILE A 126 17.76 -1.96 4.98
N LYS A 127 18.57 -2.87 4.44
CA LYS A 127 19.99 -2.98 4.79
C LYS A 127 20.84 -2.98 3.51
N GLY A 128 21.65 -1.93 3.33
CA GLY A 128 22.39 -1.74 2.09
C GLY A 128 21.45 -1.62 0.89
N PHE A 129 21.54 -2.53 -0.06
CA PHE A 129 20.68 -2.60 -1.24
C PHE A 129 19.60 -3.68 -1.14
N THR A 130 19.40 -4.28 0.03
CA THR A 130 18.40 -5.33 0.25
C THR A 130 17.22 -4.78 1.06
N ILE A 131 16.03 -5.03 0.54
CA ILE A 131 14.74 -4.76 1.19
C ILE A 131 14.27 -6.07 1.81
N TYR A 132 13.91 -6.04 3.08
CA TYR A 132 13.28 -7.14 3.79
C TYR A 132 11.79 -6.85 3.97
N LEU A 133 10.95 -7.73 3.46
CA LEU A 133 9.51 -7.62 3.60
C LEU A 133 9.03 -8.36 4.87
N ASP A 134 7.87 -7.99 5.36
CA ASP A 134 7.23 -8.55 6.55
C ASP A 134 6.93 -10.06 6.46
N ASN A 135 6.83 -10.61 5.25
CA ASN A 135 6.69 -12.04 4.99
C ASN A 135 8.04 -12.80 4.91
N GLY A 136 9.16 -12.13 5.18
CA GLY A 136 10.51 -12.69 5.10
C GLY A 136 11.13 -12.72 3.71
N LYS A 137 10.42 -12.24 2.67
CA LYS A 137 10.99 -12.14 1.31
C LYS A 137 12.01 -11.01 1.24
N GLU A 138 13.10 -11.26 0.52
CA GLU A 138 14.14 -10.28 0.23
C GLU A 138 14.06 -9.81 -1.22
N LEU A 139 14.11 -8.50 -1.42
CA LEU A 139 14.16 -7.85 -2.73
C LEU A 139 15.42 -6.99 -2.83
N GLN A 140 15.91 -6.76 -4.05
CA GLN A 140 17.10 -5.95 -4.29
C GLN A 140 16.75 -4.56 -4.81
N ILE A 141 17.45 -3.55 -4.33
CA ILE A 141 17.41 -2.19 -4.88
C ILE A 141 18.49 -2.08 -5.95
N ALA A 142 18.11 -1.69 -7.16
CA ALA A 142 19.11 -1.41 -8.20
C ALA A 142 19.96 -0.21 -7.77
N GLN A 143 21.29 -0.34 -7.90
CA GLN A 143 22.25 0.69 -7.47
C GLN A 143 21.91 2.08 -8.04
N LYS A 144 21.54 2.15 -9.32
CA LYS A 144 21.16 3.40 -10.00
C LYS A 144 19.87 4.04 -9.47
N ARG A 145 19.02 3.28 -8.78
CA ARG A 145 17.74 3.74 -8.22
C ARG A 145 17.78 3.93 -6.69
N SER A 146 18.90 3.61 -6.08
CA SER A 146 19.00 3.58 -4.60
C SER A 146 18.71 4.95 -3.96
N SER A 147 19.14 6.03 -4.57
CA SER A 147 18.88 7.40 -4.10
C SER A 147 17.39 7.72 -4.14
N ASP A 148 16.79 7.58 -5.31
CA ASP A 148 15.37 7.89 -5.56
C ASP A 148 14.46 7.00 -4.70
N PHE A 149 14.79 5.71 -4.62
CA PHE A 149 14.03 4.76 -3.80
C PHE A 149 14.04 5.15 -2.31
N ARG A 150 15.20 5.53 -1.77
CA ARG A 150 15.32 5.98 -0.36
C ARG A 150 14.57 7.28 -0.11
N GLU A 151 14.57 8.18 -1.07
CA GLU A 151 13.80 9.42 -0.98
C GLU A 151 12.29 9.13 -0.89
N GLU A 152 11.77 8.23 -1.72
CA GLU A 152 10.36 7.82 -1.66
C GLU A 152 10.01 7.11 -0.33
N VAL A 153 10.89 6.24 0.18
CA VAL A 153 10.72 5.64 1.51
C VAL A 153 10.66 6.71 2.60
N ASN A 154 11.55 7.71 2.56
CA ASN A 154 11.55 8.80 3.53
C ASN A 154 10.27 9.64 3.48
N LYS A 155 9.78 9.95 2.27
CA LYS A 155 8.49 10.65 2.09
C LYS A 155 7.33 9.84 2.67
N PHE A 156 7.32 8.52 2.43
CA PHE A 156 6.32 7.63 2.98
C PHE A 156 6.34 7.60 4.51
N LEU A 157 7.52 7.50 5.13
CA LEU A 157 7.67 7.54 6.59
C LEU A 157 7.22 8.87 7.19
N GLN A 158 7.54 9.99 6.57
CA GLN A 158 7.10 11.32 7.01
C GLN A 158 5.58 11.51 6.93
N LYS A 159 4.94 10.94 5.90
CA LYS A 159 3.49 11.01 5.71
C LYS A 159 2.73 10.20 6.78
N ASN A 160 3.34 9.12 7.29
CA ASN A 160 2.71 8.17 8.22
C ASN A 160 3.27 8.25 9.66
N SER A 161 4.05 9.30 9.95
CA SER A 161 4.61 9.55 11.29
C SER A 161 3.69 10.37 12.16
#